data_94e25966ea2c0a246a586ab0cca4d1bb
#
_entry.id   94e25966ea2c0a246a586ab0cca4d1bb
#
_cell.length_a   1.000
_cell.length_b   1.000
_cell.length_c   1.000
_cell.angle_alpha   90.00
_cell.angle_beta   90.00
_cell.angle_gamma   90.00
#
_symmetry.space_group_name_H-M   'P 1'
#
loop_
_entity.id
_entity.type
_entity.pdbx_description
1 polymer ?
#
loop_
_entity_poly.entity_id
_entity_poly.type
_entity_poly.pdbx_seq_one_letter_code
_entity_poly.pdbx_strand_id
1 'polypeptide(L)'
;MALNASTQMPHSTQDVITTLTDRGFAEHLTSLAKGTLTDFSVSGDTAGSFTLVSVRALPTDRVPDMAKKFVGSSVEVTQTEKWSAPDSAGNRTAAVSIAVAGVPVSVSGSESLSATADGSTFSIDAKVSSSIPFIGGKIASAAEPYLGKALNMQAAQVNAWLAK
;
A
#
# COMPACT_ATOMS: atom_id res chain seq x y z
N MET A 1 10.83 -11.05 6.44
CA MET A 1 9.41 -11.43 6.45
C MET A 1 8.78 -10.97 5.15
N ALA A 2 8.11 -11.87 4.46
CA ALA A 2 7.57 -11.62 3.12
C ALA A 2 6.05 -11.46 3.16
N LEU A 3 5.54 -10.53 2.36
CA LEU A 3 4.11 -10.29 2.17
C LEU A 3 3.80 -10.55 0.70
N ASN A 4 2.97 -11.55 0.43
CA ASN A 4 2.55 -11.89 -0.92
C ASN A 4 1.04 -11.90 -0.99
N ALA A 5 0.48 -11.20 -1.96
CA ALA A 5 -0.95 -11.19 -2.20
C ALA A 5 -1.22 -11.04 -3.69
N SER A 6 -2.33 -11.60 -4.14
CA SER A 6 -2.75 -11.50 -5.53
C SER A 6 -4.28 -11.47 -5.58
N THR A 7 -4.83 -10.55 -6.36
CA THR A 7 -6.28 -10.39 -6.52
C THR A 7 -6.61 -10.24 -8.01
N GLN A 8 -7.55 -11.03 -8.48
CA GLN A 8 -8.09 -10.89 -9.83
C GLN A 8 -9.29 -9.93 -9.79
N MET A 9 -9.37 -9.06 -10.80
CA MET A 9 -10.42 -8.05 -10.89
C MET A 9 -10.99 -7.99 -12.30
N PRO A 10 -12.33 -7.85 -12.44
CA PRO A 10 -12.96 -7.68 -13.77
C PRO A 10 -12.86 -6.22 -14.24
N HIS A 11 -11.70 -5.60 -14.09
CA HIS A 11 -11.44 -4.21 -14.42
C HIS A 11 -10.09 -4.10 -15.12
N SER A 12 -9.98 -3.17 -16.09
CA SER A 12 -8.74 -2.96 -16.83
C SER A 12 -7.63 -2.43 -15.92
N THR A 13 -6.38 -2.61 -16.35
CA THR A 13 -5.23 -2.05 -15.62
C THR A 13 -5.34 -0.53 -15.52
N GLN A 14 -5.85 0.14 -16.55
CA GLN A 14 -6.03 1.59 -16.55
C GLN A 14 -7.08 2.03 -15.51
N ASP A 15 -8.18 1.31 -15.38
CA ASP A 15 -9.21 1.61 -14.39
C ASP A 15 -8.68 1.43 -12.96
N VAL A 16 -7.84 0.43 -12.74
CA VAL A 16 -7.18 0.24 -11.44
C VAL A 16 -6.26 1.42 -11.14
N ILE A 17 -5.46 1.86 -12.09
CA ILE A 17 -4.56 3.01 -11.91
C ILE A 17 -5.37 4.29 -11.66
N THR A 18 -6.46 4.50 -12.38
CA THR A 18 -7.34 5.65 -12.16
C THR A 18 -7.87 5.67 -10.73
N THR A 19 -8.24 4.51 -10.19
CA THR A 19 -8.71 4.38 -8.81
C THR A 19 -7.59 4.66 -7.81
N LEU A 20 -6.42 4.07 -8.00
CA LEU A 20 -5.28 4.25 -7.09
C LEU A 20 -4.81 5.71 -7.04
N THR A 21 -4.97 6.45 -8.12
CA THR A 21 -4.57 7.86 -8.21
C THR A 21 -5.71 8.84 -7.88
N ASP A 22 -6.85 8.32 -7.44
CA ASP A 22 -8.00 9.13 -7.02
C ASP A 22 -7.90 9.45 -5.53
N ARG A 23 -7.82 10.73 -5.20
CA ARG A 23 -7.78 11.19 -3.80
C ARG A 23 -9.00 10.73 -3.02
N GLY A 24 -10.19 10.75 -3.63
CA GLY A 24 -11.42 10.28 -2.98
C GLY A 24 -11.34 8.83 -2.56
N PHE A 25 -10.73 7.99 -3.40
CA PHE A 25 -10.48 6.59 -3.03
C PHE A 25 -9.50 6.50 -1.86
N ALA A 26 -8.41 7.27 -1.88
CA ALA A 26 -7.42 7.27 -0.80
C ALA A 26 -8.04 7.72 0.53
N GLU A 27 -8.93 8.70 0.50
CA GLU A 27 -9.67 9.16 1.67
C GLU A 27 -10.61 8.07 2.19
N HIS A 28 -11.33 7.41 1.29
CA HIS A 28 -12.20 6.28 1.65
C HIS A 28 -11.41 5.16 2.33
N LEU A 29 -10.31 4.75 1.71
CA LEU A 29 -9.46 3.68 2.23
C LEU A 29 -8.92 4.05 3.62
N THR A 30 -8.48 5.28 3.80
CA THR A 30 -7.98 5.78 5.08
C THR A 30 -9.07 5.78 6.15
N SER A 31 -10.29 6.15 5.79
CA SER A 31 -11.43 6.19 6.72
C SER A 31 -11.78 4.81 7.26
N LEU A 32 -11.59 3.75 6.47
CA LEU A 32 -11.82 2.37 6.91
C LEU A 32 -10.87 1.96 8.03
N ALA A 33 -9.68 2.56 8.08
CA ALA A 33 -8.71 2.37 9.16
C ALA A 33 -8.90 3.38 10.30
N LYS A 34 -9.97 4.18 10.25
CA LYS A 34 -10.27 5.25 11.22
C LYS A 34 -9.18 6.31 11.29
N GLY A 35 -8.47 6.50 10.18
CA GLY A 35 -7.40 7.47 10.06
C GLY A 35 -7.79 8.70 9.28
N THR A 36 -6.81 9.58 9.10
CA THR A 36 -6.95 10.81 8.33
C THR A 36 -5.88 10.84 7.24
N LEU A 37 -6.28 11.13 6.01
CA LEU A 37 -5.34 11.34 4.91
C LEU A 37 -4.75 12.75 5.06
N THR A 38 -3.45 12.85 5.37
CA THR A 38 -2.79 14.13 5.63
C THR A 38 -2.09 14.69 4.41
N ASP A 39 -1.71 13.84 3.46
CA ASP A 39 -1.15 14.27 2.19
C ASP A 39 -1.39 13.20 1.12
N PHE A 40 -1.55 13.66 -0.12
CA PHE A 40 -1.75 12.79 -1.26
C PHE A 40 -1.25 13.51 -2.50
N SER A 41 -0.29 12.92 -3.18
CA SER A 41 0.27 13.52 -4.39
C SER A 41 0.53 12.49 -5.47
N VAL A 42 0.32 12.91 -6.71
CA VAL A 42 0.67 12.14 -7.91
C VAL A 42 1.60 13.01 -8.73
N SER A 43 2.81 12.55 -8.96
CA SER A 43 3.83 13.27 -9.75
C SER A 43 4.13 12.51 -11.02
N GLY A 44 4.08 13.17 -12.15
CA GLY A 44 4.28 12.55 -13.45
C GLY A 44 2.96 12.38 -14.18
N ASP A 45 2.99 11.54 -15.21
CA ASP A 45 1.83 11.30 -16.08
C ASP A 45 1.27 9.89 -15.80
N THR A 46 0.02 9.82 -15.36
CA THR A 46 -0.61 8.53 -15.05
C THR A 46 -0.82 7.64 -16.30
N ALA A 47 -0.70 8.20 -17.50
CA ALA A 47 -0.65 7.42 -18.72
C ALA A 47 0.77 6.90 -19.01
N GLY A 48 1.77 7.41 -18.33
CA GLY A 48 3.17 7.00 -18.42
C GLY A 48 3.67 6.54 -17.06
N SER A 49 4.91 6.90 -16.73
CA SER A 49 5.47 6.64 -15.40
C SER A 49 5.12 7.77 -14.43
N PHE A 50 4.82 7.43 -13.20
CA PHE A 50 4.44 8.40 -12.18
C PHE A 50 4.82 7.91 -10.79
N THR A 51 4.81 8.82 -9.82
CA THR A 51 5.01 8.51 -8.40
C THR A 51 3.77 8.91 -7.63
N LEU A 52 3.25 7.99 -6.84
CA LEU A 52 2.11 8.20 -5.95
C LEU A 52 2.61 8.19 -4.51
N VAL A 53 2.31 9.24 -3.76
CA VAL A 53 2.66 9.33 -2.33
C VAL A 53 1.40 9.60 -1.55
N SER A 54 1.14 8.78 -0.53
CA SER A 54 0.06 9.01 0.42
C SER A 54 0.61 9.00 1.84
N VAL A 55 0.16 9.97 2.64
CA VAL A 55 0.54 10.08 4.05
C VAL A 55 -0.74 10.05 4.87
N ARG A 56 -0.78 9.13 5.83
CA ARG A 56 -1.95 8.90 6.67
C ARG A 56 -1.59 8.98 8.14
N ALA A 57 -2.44 9.63 8.93
CA ALA A 57 -2.36 9.54 10.38
C ALA A 57 -3.34 8.46 10.83
N LEU A 58 -2.83 7.42 11.46
CA LEU A 58 -3.62 6.26 11.89
C LEU A 58 -3.63 6.15 13.41
N PRO A 59 -4.76 5.72 14.02
CA PRO A 59 -4.80 5.49 15.46
C PRO A 59 -3.94 4.28 15.83
N THR A 60 -3.39 4.30 17.04
CA THR A 60 -2.44 3.28 17.49
C THR A 60 -3.04 2.25 18.44
N ASP A 61 -4.35 2.25 18.63
CA ASP A 61 -5.04 1.31 19.50
C ASP A 61 -4.87 -0.16 19.08
N ARG A 62 -4.61 -0.39 17.79
CA ARG A 62 -4.40 -1.73 17.23
C ARG A 62 -2.92 -2.09 17.01
N VAL A 63 -2.02 -1.20 17.40
CA VAL A 63 -0.59 -1.46 17.27
C VAL A 63 -0.18 -2.53 18.27
N PRO A 64 0.66 -3.51 17.88
CA PRO A 64 1.17 -4.50 18.82
C PRO A 64 1.87 -3.85 20.02
N ASP A 65 1.69 -4.44 21.21
CA ASP A 65 2.26 -3.89 22.46
C ASP A 65 3.77 -3.64 22.37
N MET A 66 4.47 -4.51 21.64
CA MET A 66 5.91 -4.39 21.40
C MET A 66 6.27 -3.08 20.70
N ALA A 67 5.40 -2.56 19.84
CA ALA A 67 5.62 -1.34 19.07
C ALA A 67 5.01 -0.10 19.73
N LYS A 68 4.12 -0.25 20.71
CA LYS A 68 3.41 0.89 21.33
C LYS A 68 4.35 1.89 21.98
N LYS A 69 5.49 1.45 22.47
CA LYS A 69 6.49 2.34 23.09
C LYS A 69 7.12 3.34 22.10
N PHE A 70 6.99 3.08 20.79
CA PHE A 70 7.55 3.96 19.74
C PHE A 70 6.55 4.96 19.21
N VAL A 71 5.27 4.85 19.58
CA VAL A 71 4.20 5.66 19.02
C VAL A 71 3.37 6.30 20.12
N GLY A 72 2.71 7.44 19.79
CA GLY A 72 1.73 8.07 20.67
C GLY A 72 0.32 7.57 20.37
N SER A 73 -0.66 8.45 20.45
CA SER A 73 -2.07 8.13 20.16
C SER A 73 -2.33 7.96 18.65
N SER A 74 -1.47 8.49 17.80
CA SER A 74 -1.53 8.30 16.35
C SER A 74 -0.13 8.12 15.79
N VAL A 75 -0.06 7.54 14.60
CA VAL A 75 1.19 7.30 13.89
C VAL A 75 1.02 7.73 12.45
N GLU A 76 2.06 8.34 11.88
CA GLU A 76 2.07 8.76 10.48
C GLU A 76 2.68 7.66 9.62
N VAL A 77 1.96 7.24 8.60
CA VAL A 77 2.39 6.20 7.65
C VAL A 77 2.50 6.83 6.27
N THR A 78 3.68 6.72 5.68
CA THR A 78 3.95 7.20 4.32
C THR A 78 4.10 6.01 3.38
N GLN A 79 3.27 5.96 2.36
CA GLN A 79 3.34 4.94 1.31
C GLN A 79 3.74 5.62 0.00
N THR A 80 4.79 5.11 -0.62
CA THR A 80 5.30 5.62 -1.90
C THR A 80 5.25 4.49 -2.93
N GLU A 81 4.67 4.77 -4.09
CA GLU A 81 4.59 3.83 -5.19
C GLU A 81 5.14 4.51 -6.44
N LYS A 82 6.18 3.92 -7.01
CA LYS A 82 6.79 4.41 -8.25
C LYS A 82 6.39 3.49 -9.38
N TRP A 83 5.39 3.91 -10.14
CA TRP A 83 4.78 3.12 -11.21
C TRP A 83 5.50 3.31 -12.53
N SER A 84 5.72 2.22 -13.24
CA SER A 84 6.23 2.22 -14.60
C SER A 84 5.16 2.66 -15.60
N ALA A 85 5.59 3.09 -16.78
CA ALA A 85 4.68 3.24 -17.91
C ALA A 85 4.12 1.85 -18.29
N PRO A 86 2.90 1.79 -18.87
CA PRO A 86 2.35 0.51 -19.31
C PRO A 86 3.15 -0.03 -20.50
N ASP A 87 3.28 -1.35 -20.57
CA ASP A 87 3.82 -2.00 -21.76
C ASP A 87 2.73 -2.10 -22.86
N SER A 88 3.04 -2.75 -23.97
CA SER A 88 2.10 -2.87 -25.10
C SER A 88 0.82 -3.62 -24.73
N ALA A 89 0.84 -4.46 -23.72
CA ALA A 89 -0.33 -5.20 -23.23
C ALA A 89 -1.05 -4.50 -22.09
N GLY A 90 -0.54 -3.35 -21.63
CA GLY A 90 -1.12 -2.60 -20.51
C GLY A 90 -0.60 -3.03 -19.15
N ASN A 91 0.37 -3.93 -19.09
CA ASN A 91 0.95 -4.37 -17.82
C ASN A 91 1.81 -3.26 -17.20
N ARG A 92 1.78 -3.17 -15.87
CA ARG A 92 2.56 -2.18 -15.12
C ARG A 92 3.20 -2.81 -13.91
N THR A 93 4.30 -2.24 -13.46
CA THR A 93 4.94 -2.59 -12.19
C THR A 93 5.21 -1.33 -11.38
N ALA A 94 5.29 -1.49 -10.07
CA ALA A 94 5.65 -0.39 -9.16
C ALA A 94 6.64 -0.87 -8.12
N ALA A 95 7.55 0.03 -7.76
CA ALA A 95 8.34 -0.13 -6.55
C ALA A 95 7.54 0.51 -5.41
N VAL A 96 7.27 -0.26 -4.36
CA VAL A 96 6.49 0.21 -3.21
C VAL A 96 7.38 0.30 -1.97
N SER A 97 7.20 1.36 -1.19
CA SER A 97 7.82 1.50 0.12
C SER A 97 6.82 2.09 1.10
N ILE A 98 6.85 1.59 2.34
CA ILE A 98 6.01 2.09 3.42
C ILE A 98 6.92 2.37 4.60
N ALA A 99 6.85 3.60 5.13
CA ALA A 99 7.58 4.03 6.31
C ALA A 99 6.59 4.46 7.39
N VAL A 100 6.89 4.12 8.64
CA VAL A 100 6.05 4.45 9.78
C VAL A 100 6.87 5.38 10.69
N ALA A 101 6.41 6.61 10.87
CA ALA A 101 7.15 7.61 11.63
C ALA A 101 7.33 7.16 13.09
N GLY A 102 8.57 7.24 13.58
CA GLY A 102 8.90 6.87 14.96
C GLY A 102 8.95 5.37 15.23
N VAL A 103 8.59 4.53 14.28
CA VAL A 103 8.65 3.07 14.41
C VAL A 103 9.74 2.55 13.46
N PRO A 104 10.70 1.78 13.95
CA PRO A 104 11.81 1.29 13.12
C PRO A 104 11.41 0.08 12.28
N VAL A 105 10.30 0.20 11.57
CA VAL A 105 9.78 -0.82 10.66
C VAL A 105 9.56 -0.18 9.29
N SER A 106 9.93 -0.88 8.25
CA SER A 106 9.67 -0.45 6.88
C SER A 106 9.24 -1.63 6.01
N VAL A 107 8.52 -1.30 4.95
CA VAL A 107 8.13 -2.26 3.92
C VAL A 107 8.74 -1.81 2.61
N SER A 108 9.31 -2.73 1.86
CA SER A 108 9.78 -2.48 0.51
C SER A 108 9.47 -3.68 -0.37
N GLY A 109 9.16 -3.42 -1.63
CA GLY A 109 8.85 -4.49 -2.56
C GLY A 109 8.31 -3.97 -3.87
N SER A 110 7.50 -4.79 -4.51
CA SER A 110 6.94 -4.48 -5.82
C SER A 110 5.45 -4.81 -5.86
N GLU A 111 4.74 -4.04 -6.66
CA GLU A 111 3.37 -4.32 -7.06
C GLU A 111 3.36 -4.54 -8.56
N SER A 112 2.42 -5.33 -9.05
CA SER A 112 2.23 -5.53 -10.47
C SER A 112 0.76 -5.54 -10.83
N LEU A 113 0.46 -4.97 -11.99
CA LEU A 113 -0.84 -5.06 -12.62
C LEU A 113 -0.63 -5.77 -13.96
N SER A 114 -1.25 -6.92 -14.11
CA SER A 114 -1.15 -7.71 -15.34
C SER A 114 -2.52 -7.75 -16.02
N ALA A 115 -2.56 -7.37 -17.28
CA ALA A 115 -3.79 -7.44 -18.07
C ALA A 115 -4.14 -8.90 -18.33
N THR A 116 -5.44 -9.22 -18.20
CA THR A 116 -5.97 -10.55 -18.47
C THR A 116 -7.12 -10.43 -19.48
N ALA A 117 -7.62 -11.56 -19.98
CA ALA A 117 -8.74 -11.57 -20.91
C ALA A 117 -9.99 -10.91 -20.30
N ASP A 118 -10.20 -11.05 -18.99
CA ASP A 118 -11.41 -10.59 -18.30
C ASP A 118 -11.18 -9.34 -17.44
N GLY A 119 -9.99 -8.78 -17.44
CA GLY A 119 -9.68 -7.61 -16.62
C GLY A 119 -8.21 -7.52 -16.27
N SER A 120 -7.88 -7.66 -15.00
CA SER A 120 -6.50 -7.57 -14.53
C SER A 120 -6.26 -8.37 -13.26
N THR A 121 -4.98 -8.65 -12.99
CA THR A 121 -4.53 -9.22 -11.73
C THR A 121 -3.62 -8.23 -11.04
N PHE A 122 -3.93 -7.89 -9.81
CA PHE A 122 -3.10 -7.04 -8.96
C PHE A 122 -2.35 -7.92 -7.98
N SER A 123 -1.03 -7.81 -7.97
CA SER A 123 -0.17 -8.62 -7.11
C SER A 123 0.80 -7.74 -6.33
N ILE A 124 1.10 -8.16 -5.11
CA ILE A 124 2.06 -7.50 -4.22
C ILE A 124 3.06 -8.53 -3.74
N ASP A 125 4.34 -8.18 -3.82
CA ASP A 125 5.44 -8.96 -3.26
C ASP A 125 6.32 -8.00 -2.49
N ALA A 126 6.27 -8.05 -1.17
CA ALA A 126 6.95 -7.10 -0.32
C ALA A 126 7.61 -7.78 0.87
N LYS A 127 8.56 -7.06 1.47
CA LYS A 127 9.32 -7.52 2.62
C LYS A 127 9.22 -6.49 3.74
N VAL A 128 8.93 -6.97 4.95
CA VAL A 128 8.94 -6.17 6.17
C VAL A 128 10.31 -6.32 6.83
N SER A 129 10.91 -5.20 7.23
CA SER A 129 12.21 -5.18 7.90
C SER A 129 12.20 -4.18 9.07
N SER A 130 13.11 -4.40 10.01
CA SER A 130 13.35 -3.48 11.13
C SER A 130 14.85 -3.34 11.34
N SER A 131 15.28 -2.11 11.70
CA SER A 131 16.68 -1.78 11.92
C SER A 131 17.12 -1.95 13.39
N ILE A 132 16.21 -2.32 14.31
CA ILE A 132 16.55 -2.45 15.73
C ILE A 132 17.43 -3.69 15.94
N PRO A 133 18.66 -3.54 16.52
CA PRO A 133 19.49 -4.69 16.82
C PRO A 133 18.80 -5.66 17.80
N PHE A 134 19.02 -6.93 17.63
CA PHE A 134 18.58 -8.05 18.48
C PHE A 134 17.08 -8.31 18.48
N ILE A 135 16.22 -7.28 18.43
CA ILE A 135 14.77 -7.45 18.45
C ILE A 135 14.08 -7.09 17.13
N GLY A 136 14.86 -6.62 16.14
CA GLY A 136 14.31 -6.18 14.85
C GLY A 136 13.47 -7.25 14.16
N GLY A 137 13.93 -8.49 14.16
CA GLY A 137 13.20 -9.60 13.58
C GLY A 137 11.85 -9.85 14.25
N LYS A 138 11.78 -9.69 15.56
CA LYS A 138 10.53 -9.86 16.32
C LYS A 138 9.55 -8.73 16.01
N ILE A 139 10.04 -7.50 15.88
CA ILE A 139 9.21 -6.35 15.54
C ILE A 139 8.66 -6.50 14.12
N ALA A 140 9.50 -6.89 13.17
CA ALA A 140 9.06 -7.14 11.79
C ALA A 140 8.01 -8.25 11.73
N SER A 141 8.22 -9.35 12.47
CA SER A 141 7.24 -10.45 12.54
C SER A 141 5.91 -10.00 13.14
N ALA A 142 5.95 -9.16 14.17
CA ALA A 142 4.73 -8.65 14.80
C ALA A 142 3.97 -7.69 13.87
N ALA A 143 4.69 -6.92 13.05
CA ALA A 143 4.08 -5.95 12.13
C ALA A 143 3.50 -6.60 10.87
N GLU A 144 4.05 -7.71 10.43
CA GLU A 144 3.71 -8.37 9.16
C GLU A 144 2.21 -8.63 8.98
N PRO A 145 1.47 -9.23 9.95
CA PRO A 145 0.04 -9.50 9.76
C PRO A 145 -0.78 -8.22 9.54
N TYR A 146 -0.42 -7.13 10.21
CA TYR A 146 -1.13 -5.86 10.09
C TYR A 146 -0.89 -5.22 8.73
N LEU A 147 0.35 -5.23 8.27
CA LEU A 147 0.73 -4.68 6.97
C LEU A 147 0.18 -5.53 5.83
N GLY A 148 0.24 -6.86 5.96
CA GLY A 148 -0.34 -7.76 4.98
C GLY A 148 -1.85 -7.57 4.84
N LYS A 149 -2.54 -7.39 5.96
CA LYS A 149 -3.98 -7.12 5.97
C LYS A 149 -4.29 -5.79 5.29
N ALA A 150 -3.49 -4.75 5.53
CA ALA A 150 -3.68 -3.45 4.91
C ALA A 150 -3.51 -3.52 3.38
N LEU A 151 -2.47 -4.22 2.91
CA LEU A 151 -2.22 -4.37 1.48
C LEU A 151 -3.32 -5.20 0.80
N ASN A 152 -3.78 -6.27 1.44
CA ASN A 152 -4.89 -7.07 0.92
C ASN A 152 -6.18 -6.26 0.88
N MET A 153 -6.42 -5.44 1.90
CA MET A 153 -7.60 -4.57 1.95
C MET A 153 -7.56 -3.54 0.82
N GLN A 154 -6.40 -2.98 0.52
CA GLN A 154 -6.26 -2.03 -0.59
C GLN A 154 -6.74 -2.64 -1.90
N ALA A 155 -6.27 -3.85 -2.23
CA ALA A 155 -6.67 -4.53 -3.46
C ALA A 155 -8.18 -4.84 -3.49
N ALA A 156 -8.72 -5.33 -2.37
CA ALA A 156 -10.16 -5.63 -2.28
C ALA A 156 -11.00 -4.36 -2.42
N GLN A 157 -10.57 -3.24 -1.85
CA GLN A 157 -11.30 -1.98 -1.92
C GLN A 157 -11.24 -1.36 -3.31
N VAL A 158 -10.14 -1.51 -4.04
CA VAL A 158 -10.07 -1.09 -5.45
C VAL A 158 -11.16 -1.80 -6.25
N ASN A 159 -11.27 -3.11 -6.08
CA ASN A 159 -12.29 -3.90 -6.76
C ASN A 159 -13.71 -3.44 -6.38
N ALA A 160 -13.97 -3.22 -5.09
CA ALA A 160 -15.26 -2.76 -4.61
C ALA A 160 -15.62 -1.36 -5.12
N TRP A 161 -14.63 -0.46 -5.19
CA TRP A 161 -14.81 0.90 -5.69
C TRP A 161 -15.22 0.93 -7.15
N LEU A 162 -14.57 0.11 -7.97
CA LEU A 162 -14.85 0.02 -9.40
C LEU A 162 -16.15 -0.73 -9.70
N ALA A 163 -16.64 -1.54 -8.78
CA ALA A 163 -17.90 -2.29 -8.94
C ALA A 163 -19.16 -1.46 -8.65
N LYS A 164 -19.01 -0.23 -8.18
CA LYS A 164 -20.13 0.67 -7.86
C LYS A 164 -20.86 1.16 -9.12
#